data_72c3153990d50160a00936b0a2229381
#
_entry.id   72c3153990d50160a00936b0a2229381
#
_cell.length_a   1.000
_cell.length_b   1.000
_cell.length_c   1.000
_cell.angle_alpha   90.00
_cell.angle_beta   90.00
_cell.angle_gamma   90.00
#
_symmetry.space_group_name_H-M   'P 1'
#
loop_
_entity.id
_entity.type
_entity.pdbx_description
1 polymer ?
#
loop_
_entity_poly.entity_id
_entity_poly.type
_entity_poly.pdbx_seq_one_letter_code
_entity_poly.pdbx_strand_id
1 'polypeptide(L)'
;MKKLYHIIFIFSISILSLVLAGTDGTIRGKVTDTDGNPLPGAQIFIKELQMGAIAGSDGSYILLNIPIGNYGVTVTMMGYRQETRQNVHVIMDQTVWLNYTLPIAAIEGEEIEVTAERPLMDPGSTAKKITISDESIEALPIRDVSELYSLQSGVVQVHSRKQAIPDHEERGLEEVHVRGGRSGETAYMIDGMYIRNPIFGGIGTGTQLNLFAIRELDWQPGGFNAEYGDAMSAISNIHTKSGGEKFSYNFKYETSMLGAAMGSEYDDLRGANDYSLGFGGSFPGYQKLRYWVSGQYSDHKSYSVYEYDDISFIENDPGNVTNYENLVHPFDKKAGFRGFGFENTWDIFGKLSYNPTNKLRVNVSYWSLSDHRKIFNPSTFLYWNLGQN
;
A
#
# COMPACT_ATOMS: atom_id res chain seq x y z
N MET A 1 -30.73 -6.19 34.49
CA MET A 1 -29.30 -5.94 34.33
C MET A 1 -28.47 -7.21 34.13
N LYS A 2 -28.52 -8.23 34.99
CA LYS A 2 -27.72 -9.48 34.81
C LYS A 2 -27.94 -10.19 33.45
N LYS A 3 -29.18 -10.27 32.94
CA LYS A 3 -29.47 -10.88 31.64
C LYS A 3 -28.85 -10.10 30.46
N LEU A 4 -28.75 -8.79 30.54
CA LEU A 4 -28.15 -7.93 29.54
C LEU A 4 -26.63 -8.16 29.46
N TYR A 5 -25.94 -8.31 30.58
CA TYR A 5 -24.52 -8.65 30.64
C TYR A 5 -24.22 -10.02 30.03
N HIS A 6 -25.09 -11.03 30.25
CA HIS A 6 -24.90 -12.34 29.60
C HIS A 6 -25.11 -12.29 28.10
N ILE A 7 -26.06 -11.49 27.59
CA ILE A 7 -26.27 -11.32 26.14
C ILE A 7 -25.10 -10.58 25.54
N ILE A 8 -24.58 -9.53 26.14
CA ILE A 8 -23.41 -8.77 25.69
C ILE A 8 -22.16 -9.68 25.71
N PHE A 9 -22.01 -10.51 26.75
CA PHE A 9 -20.88 -11.43 26.88
C PHE A 9 -20.94 -12.54 25.84
N ILE A 10 -22.12 -13.14 25.56
CA ILE A 10 -22.31 -14.15 24.51
C ILE A 10 -22.12 -13.52 23.12
N PHE A 11 -22.61 -12.31 22.90
CA PHE A 11 -22.41 -11.58 21.64
C PHE A 11 -20.95 -11.20 21.43
N SER A 12 -20.23 -10.82 22.47
CA SER A 12 -18.78 -10.56 22.44
C SER A 12 -17.96 -11.81 22.13
N ILE A 13 -18.34 -12.99 22.65
CA ILE A 13 -17.70 -14.28 22.33
C ILE A 13 -18.03 -14.71 20.89
N SER A 14 -19.24 -14.45 20.41
CA SER A 14 -19.65 -14.77 19.04
C SER A 14 -18.93 -13.91 17.98
N ILE A 15 -18.57 -12.67 18.31
CA ILE A 15 -17.77 -11.79 17.45
C ILE A 15 -16.30 -12.26 17.40
N LEU A 16 -15.79 -12.85 18.47
CA LEU A 16 -14.40 -13.33 18.54
C LEU A 16 -14.13 -14.53 17.61
N SER A 17 -15.16 -15.24 17.18
CA SER A 17 -15.03 -16.40 16.28
C SER A 17 -15.03 -16.05 14.77
N LEU A 18 -15.21 -14.77 14.39
CA LEU A 18 -15.33 -14.32 13.01
C LEU A 18 -14.03 -13.73 12.40
N VAL A 19 -12.93 -13.67 13.15
CA VAL A 19 -11.68 -13.08 12.66
C VAL A 19 -10.58 -14.14 12.57
N LEU A 20 -10.76 -15.10 11.68
CA LEU A 20 -9.71 -16.01 11.22
C LEU A 20 -9.41 -15.78 9.73
N ALA A 21 -9.33 -14.56 9.30
CA ALA A 21 -8.65 -14.22 8.05
C ALA A 21 -7.15 -14.41 8.32
N GLY A 22 -6.54 -15.43 7.72
CA GLY A 22 -5.11 -15.70 7.85
C GLY A 22 -4.32 -14.53 7.30
N THR A 23 -3.46 -13.95 8.11
CA THR A 23 -2.50 -12.91 7.71
C THR A 23 -1.11 -13.50 7.53
N ASP A 24 -1.02 -14.82 7.34
CA ASP A 24 0.21 -15.59 7.40
C ASP A 24 0.50 -16.28 6.07
N GLY A 25 1.77 -16.52 5.79
CA GLY A 25 2.19 -17.31 4.66
C GLY A 25 2.50 -18.77 5.06
N THR A 26 2.81 -19.57 4.06
CA THR A 26 3.16 -20.98 4.20
C THR A 26 4.50 -21.24 3.50
N ILE A 27 5.39 -22.03 4.12
CA ILE A 27 6.56 -22.61 3.43
C ILE A 27 6.33 -24.10 3.25
N ARG A 28 6.49 -24.58 2.02
CA ARG A 28 6.42 -26.00 1.65
C ARG A 28 7.66 -26.39 0.88
N GLY A 29 8.00 -27.67 0.95
CA GLY A 29 9.09 -28.17 0.12
C GLY A 29 9.36 -29.63 0.35
N LYS A 30 10.46 -30.08 -0.23
CA LYS A 30 10.98 -31.44 -0.10
C LYS A 30 12.45 -31.38 0.26
N VAL A 31 12.86 -32.29 1.14
CA VAL A 31 14.27 -32.48 1.50
C VAL A 31 14.73 -33.81 0.90
N THR A 32 15.80 -33.76 0.10
CA THR A 32 16.40 -34.93 -0.56
C THR A 32 17.91 -34.94 -0.33
N ASP A 33 18.53 -36.09 -0.55
CA ASP A 33 19.97 -36.21 -0.69
C ASP A 33 20.45 -35.81 -2.10
N THR A 34 21.75 -35.86 -2.35
CA THR A 34 22.36 -35.55 -3.66
C THR A 34 21.97 -36.57 -4.75
N ASP A 35 21.50 -37.76 -4.38
CA ASP A 35 21.06 -38.79 -5.32
C ASP A 35 19.55 -38.71 -5.59
N GLY A 36 18.85 -37.71 -4.97
CA GLY A 36 17.42 -37.47 -5.13
C GLY A 36 16.54 -38.31 -4.20
N ASN A 37 17.11 -39.10 -3.28
CA ASN A 37 16.31 -39.84 -2.31
C ASN A 37 15.72 -38.94 -1.25
N PRO A 38 14.48 -39.15 -0.82
CA PRO A 38 13.87 -38.34 0.23
C PRO A 38 14.58 -38.57 1.57
N LEU A 39 14.65 -37.52 2.38
CA LEU A 39 15.24 -37.54 3.73
C LEU A 39 14.15 -37.40 4.80
N PRO A 40 13.53 -38.54 5.19
CA PRO A 40 12.51 -38.52 6.27
C PRO A 40 13.15 -38.16 7.60
N GLY A 41 12.45 -37.30 8.38
CA GLY A 41 12.93 -36.88 9.69
C GLY A 41 13.91 -35.71 9.66
N ALA A 42 14.22 -35.13 8.49
CA ALA A 42 14.94 -33.88 8.41
C ALA A 42 14.17 -32.78 9.15
N GLN A 43 14.87 -31.97 9.93
CA GLN A 43 14.28 -30.88 10.72
C GLN A 43 14.46 -29.57 9.98
N ILE A 44 13.34 -28.87 9.76
CA ILE A 44 13.28 -27.57 9.14
C ILE A 44 12.96 -26.55 10.24
N PHE A 45 13.75 -25.51 10.39
CA PHE A 45 13.62 -24.56 11.50
C PHE A 45 13.83 -23.12 11.06
N ILE A 46 12.96 -22.22 11.57
CA ILE A 46 13.07 -20.76 11.45
C ILE A 46 13.43 -20.20 12.83
N LYS A 47 14.70 -19.79 12.99
CA LYS A 47 15.25 -19.38 14.29
C LYS A 47 14.55 -18.16 14.87
N GLU A 48 14.25 -17.18 14.03
CA GLU A 48 13.63 -15.90 14.40
C GLU A 48 12.22 -16.06 14.96
N LEU A 49 11.53 -17.11 14.52
CA LEU A 49 10.15 -17.40 14.95
C LEU A 49 10.07 -18.55 15.95
N GLN A 50 11.16 -19.28 16.16
CA GLN A 50 11.19 -20.53 16.93
C GLN A 50 10.15 -21.55 16.43
N MET A 51 9.94 -21.58 15.12
CA MET A 51 8.99 -22.46 14.43
C MET A 51 9.76 -23.50 13.64
N GLY A 52 9.23 -24.72 13.60
CA GLY A 52 9.85 -25.78 12.83
C GLY A 52 8.86 -26.86 12.39
N ALA A 53 9.29 -27.67 11.42
CA ALA A 53 8.60 -28.83 10.93
C ALA A 53 9.58 -29.98 10.77
N ILE A 54 9.05 -31.20 10.65
CA ILE A 54 9.81 -32.44 10.38
C ILE A 54 9.35 -32.98 9.04
N ALA A 55 10.29 -33.36 8.18
CA ALA A 55 10.00 -33.97 6.89
C ALA A 55 9.35 -35.34 7.04
N GLY A 56 8.29 -35.57 6.28
CA GLY A 56 7.55 -36.83 6.22
C GLY A 56 8.33 -37.95 5.55
N SER A 57 7.70 -39.12 5.42
CA SER A 57 8.30 -40.32 4.83
C SER A 57 8.73 -40.14 3.36
N ASP A 58 8.13 -39.20 2.65
CA ASP A 58 8.44 -38.84 1.27
C ASP A 58 9.39 -37.63 1.17
N GLY A 59 9.93 -37.17 2.32
CA GLY A 59 10.79 -35.99 2.43
C GLY A 59 10.05 -34.66 2.37
N SER A 60 8.72 -34.66 2.21
CA SER A 60 7.94 -33.43 2.16
C SER A 60 7.76 -32.78 3.52
N TYR A 61 7.68 -31.45 3.56
CA TYR A 61 7.41 -30.70 4.78
C TYR A 61 6.50 -29.52 4.50
N ILE A 62 5.86 -29.03 5.56
CA ILE A 62 5.02 -27.83 5.53
C ILE A 62 5.15 -27.06 6.84
N LEU A 63 5.41 -25.76 6.73
CA LEU A 63 5.37 -24.79 7.81
C LEU A 63 4.19 -23.85 7.55
N LEU A 64 3.22 -23.85 8.45
CA LEU A 64 2.00 -23.06 8.35
C LEU A 64 2.07 -21.86 9.29
N ASN A 65 1.26 -20.84 8.99
CA ASN A 65 1.06 -19.64 9.83
C ASN A 65 2.38 -18.89 10.10
N ILE A 66 3.19 -18.73 9.05
CA ILE A 66 4.44 -17.98 9.14
C ILE A 66 4.09 -16.50 8.91
N PRO A 67 4.45 -15.61 9.86
CA PRO A 67 4.28 -14.17 9.67
C PRO A 67 4.96 -13.69 8.39
N ILE A 68 4.39 -12.68 7.76
CA ILE A 68 5.02 -12.01 6.63
C ILE A 68 6.40 -11.48 7.06
N GLY A 69 7.42 -11.73 6.27
CA GLY A 69 8.78 -11.30 6.58
C GLY A 69 9.85 -12.00 5.78
N ASN A 70 11.09 -11.59 6.01
CA ASN A 70 12.29 -12.25 5.51
C ASN A 70 12.87 -13.08 6.64
N TYR A 71 13.13 -14.36 6.38
CA TYR A 71 13.58 -15.31 7.40
C TYR A 71 14.75 -16.13 6.91
N GLY A 72 15.58 -16.57 7.85
CA GLY A 72 16.54 -17.64 7.65
C GLY A 72 15.89 -19.00 7.90
N VAL A 73 15.81 -19.85 6.88
CA VAL A 73 15.26 -21.20 7.00
C VAL A 73 16.39 -22.23 6.96
N THR A 74 16.58 -22.92 8.07
CA THR A 74 17.64 -23.90 8.27
C THR A 74 17.08 -25.31 8.20
N VAL A 75 17.77 -26.21 7.50
CA VAL A 75 17.47 -27.64 7.47
C VAL A 75 18.64 -28.44 8.03
N THR A 76 18.34 -29.36 8.96
CA THR A 76 19.31 -30.25 9.59
C THR A 76 18.86 -31.67 9.52
N MET A 77 19.79 -32.58 9.27
CA MET A 77 19.59 -34.02 9.32
C MET A 77 20.87 -34.71 9.80
N MET A 78 20.74 -35.71 10.68
CA MET A 78 21.90 -36.45 11.17
C MET A 78 22.64 -37.13 10.01
N GLY A 79 23.96 -36.95 9.93
CA GLY A 79 24.80 -37.48 8.85
C GLY A 79 24.83 -36.65 7.57
N TYR A 80 24.12 -35.54 7.53
CA TYR A 80 24.08 -34.61 6.39
C TYR A 80 24.56 -33.23 6.81
N ARG A 81 25.10 -32.48 5.85
CA ARG A 81 25.53 -31.09 6.07
C ARG A 81 24.28 -30.19 6.23
N GLN A 82 24.28 -29.35 7.24
CA GLN A 82 23.27 -28.35 7.45
C GLN A 82 23.27 -27.33 6.30
N GLU A 83 22.07 -26.95 5.82
CA GLU A 83 21.89 -25.89 4.84
C GLU A 83 20.98 -24.81 5.42
N THR A 84 21.42 -23.55 5.33
CA THR A 84 20.62 -22.38 5.72
C THR A 84 20.40 -21.50 4.50
N ARG A 85 19.14 -21.19 4.18
CA ARG A 85 18.79 -20.20 3.17
C ARG A 85 18.33 -18.92 3.85
N GLN A 86 19.09 -17.87 3.62
CA GLN A 86 18.79 -16.54 4.14
C GLN A 86 17.84 -15.80 3.21
N ASN A 87 17.14 -14.77 3.77
CA ASN A 87 16.23 -13.89 3.04
C ASN A 87 15.05 -14.61 2.33
N VAL A 88 14.56 -15.70 2.92
CA VAL A 88 13.33 -16.34 2.44
C VAL A 88 12.17 -15.41 2.72
N HIS A 89 11.62 -14.82 1.67
CA HIS A 89 10.53 -13.84 1.75
C HIS A 89 9.19 -14.55 1.83
N VAL A 90 8.53 -14.46 2.97
CA VAL A 90 7.19 -15.01 3.22
C VAL A 90 6.15 -13.91 3.02
N ILE A 91 5.20 -14.19 2.13
CA ILE A 91 4.11 -13.29 1.72
C ILE A 91 2.78 -13.84 2.24
N MET A 92 1.83 -12.96 2.54
CA MET A 92 0.50 -13.33 3.01
C MET A 92 -0.24 -14.23 2.00
N ASP A 93 -0.94 -15.23 2.52
CA ASP A 93 -1.75 -16.16 1.73
C ASP A 93 -1.00 -16.85 0.57
N GLN A 94 0.32 -16.85 0.63
CA GLN A 94 1.15 -17.53 -0.36
C GLN A 94 1.92 -18.69 0.23
N THR A 95 2.16 -19.70 -0.65
CA THR A 95 3.05 -20.80 -0.35
C THR A 95 4.40 -20.56 -1.02
N VAL A 96 5.43 -20.41 -0.21
CA VAL A 96 6.83 -20.38 -0.67
C VAL A 96 7.31 -21.81 -0.83
N TRP A 97 7.68 -22.19 -2.05
CA TRP A 97 8.24 -23.51 -2.32
C TRP A 97 9.75 -23.48 -2.12
N LEU A 98 10.23 -24.29 -1.16
CA LEU A 98 11.63 -24.28 -0.75
C LEU A 98 12.15 -25.72 -0.65
N ASN A 99 12.79 -26.22 -1.70
CA ASN A 99 13.36 -27.55 -1.74
C ASN A 99 14.84 -27.54 -1.33
N TYR A 100 15.26 -28.52 -0.56
CA TYR A 100 16.63 -28.68 -0.10
C TYR A 100 17.24 -29.97 -0.62
N THR A 101 18.52 -29.91 -0.98
CA THR A 101 19.31 -31.07 -1.36
C THR A 101 20.54 -31.12 -0.46
N LEU A 102 20.52 -32.01 0.53
CA LEU A 102 21.57 -32.06 1.55
C LEU A 102 22.68 -33.07 1.14
N PRO A 103 23.93 -32.57 1.02
CA PRO A 103 25.07 -33.48 0.82
C PRO A 103 25.40 -34.19 2.13
N ILE A 104 25.98 -35.42 2.03
CA ILE A 104 26.49 -36.15 3.18
C ILE A 104 27.61 -35.33 3.84
N ALA A 105 27.54 -35.18 5.16
CA ALA A 105 28.59 -34.51 5.91
C ALA A 105 29.85 -35.34 5.98
N ALA A 106 30.95 -34.89 5.38
CA ALA A 106 32.25 -35.53 5.54
C ALA A 106 32.86 -35.21 6.92
N ILE A 107 32.45 -34.10 7.56
CA ILE A 107 32.82 -33.69 8.91
C ILE A 107 31.60 -33.02 9.53
N GLU A 108 31.22 -33.37 10.76
CA GLU A 108 30.12 -32.69 11.49
C GLU A 108 30.46 -31.21 11.71
N GLY A 109 29.59 -30.32 11.28
CA GLY A 109 29.66 -28.89 11.61
C GLY A 109 29.88 -27.90 10.45
N GLU A 110 30.01 -28.35 9.19
CA GLU A 110 30.03 -27.41 8.07
C GLU A 110 28.60 -26.95 7.70
N GLU A 111 28.37 -25.65 7.75
CA GLU A 111 27.13 -25.00 7.34
C GLU A 111 27.28 -24.43 5.91
N ILE A 112 26.28 -24.63 5.07
CA ILE A 112 26.17 -23.96 3.77
C ILE A 112 25.14 -22.82 3.92
N GLU A 113 25.62 -21.60 3.80
CA GLU A 113 24.75 -20.43 3.75
C GLU A 113 24.50 -20.05 2.28
N VAL A 114 23.23 -20.09 1.87
CA VAL A 114 22.78 -19.72 0.52
C VAL A 114 21.77 -18.60 0.63
N THR A 115 21.99 -17.52 -0.11
CA THR A 115 20.96 -16.48 -0.26
C THR A 115 19.86 -17.01 -1.17
N ALA A 116 18.61 -16.99 -0.71
CA ALA A 116 17.48 -17.39 -1.52
C ALA A 116 17.26 -16.39 -2.65
N GLU A 117 17.45 -16.84 -3.90
CA GLU A 117 16.99 -16.06 -5.06
C GLU A 117 15.49 -16.28 -5.22
N ARG A 118 14.76 -15.18 -5.45
CA ARG A 118 13.32 -15.21 -5.68
C ARG A 118 13.03 -15.98 -6.95
N PRO A 119 12.27 -17.08 -6.96
CA PRO A 119 11.88 -17.73 -8.20
C PRO A 119 11.04 -16.76 -9.01
N LEU A 120 11.44 -16.50 -10.27
CA LEU A 120 10.77 -15.58 -11.19
C LEU A 120 9.35 -16.04 -11.57
N MET A 121 8.99 -17.30 -11.34
CA MET A 121 7.67 -17.87 -11.60
C MET A 121 7.30 -18.87 -10.51
N ASP A 122 6.09 -18.74 -10.00
CA ASP A 122 5.46 -19.78 -9.19
C ASP A 122 4.79 -20.81 -10.13
N PRO A 123 5.27 -22.05 -10.21
CA PRO A 123 4.70 -23.06 -11.13
C PRO A 123 3.25 -23.43 -10.82
N GLY A 124 2.73 -23.08 -9.65
CA GLY A 124 1.37 -23.36 -9.22
C GLY A 124 0.38 -22.19 -9.40
N SER A 125 0.87 -21.02 -9.76
CA SER A 125 0.04 -19.84 -9.90
C SER A 125 -0.39 -19.62 -11.35
N THR A 126 -1.70 -19.68 -11.62
CA THR A 126 -2.29 -19.28 -12.90
C THR A 126 -2.48 -17.76 -13.00
N ALA A 127 -2.32 -17.05 -11.88
CA ALA A 127 -2.53 -15.62 -11.76
C ALA A 127 -1.19 -14.85 -11.83
N LYS A 128 -1.15 -13.76 -12.58
CA LYS A 128 -0.03 -12.82 -12.54
C LYS A 128 -0.18 -11.93 -11.31
N LYS A 129 0.46 -12.30 -10.21
CA LYS A 129 0.55 -11.47 -9.00
C LYS A 129 1.87 -10.69 -9.01
N ILE A 130 1.80 -9.40 -8.75
CA ILE A 130 2.94 -8.51 -8.60
C ILE A 130 2.91 -8.03 -7.15
N THR A 131 3.97 -8.28 -6.39
CA THR A 131 4.13 -7.76 -5.04
C THR A 131 5.17 -6.65 -5.05
N ILE A 132 4.81 -5.49 -4.54
CA ILE A 132 5.68 -4.32 -4.43
C ILE A 132 5.99 -4.15 -2.94
N SER A 133 7.27 -4.29 -2.57
CA SER A 133 7.73 -4.14 -1.17
C SER A 133 7.82 -2.67 -0.75
N ASP A 134 7.84 -2.44 0.56
CA ASP A 134 8.03 -1.11 1.16
C ASP A 134 9.33 -0.44 0.72
N GLU A 135 10.44 -1.19 0.61
CA GLU A 135 11.70 -0.64 0.10
C GLU A 135 11.57 -0.12 -1.33
N SER A 136 10.80 -0.84 -2.18
CA SER A 136 10.52 -0.41 -3.54
C SER A 136 9.59 0.82 -3.56
N ILE A 137 8.59 0.86 -2.69
CA ILE A 137 7.66 1.98 -2.55
C ILE A 137 8.39 3.23 -2.08
N GLU A 138 9.25 3.11 -1.06
CA GLU A 138 10.02 4.21 -0.50
C GLU A 138 11.06 4.79 -1.49
N ALA A 139 11.54 3.98 -2.44
CA ALA A 139 12.47 4.41 -3.48
C ALA A 139 11.78 5.17 -4.64
N LEU A 140 10.46 5.11 -4.76
CA LEU A 140 9.71 5.77 -5.81
C LEU A 140 9.39 7.24 -5.44
N PRO A 141 9.41 8.16 -6.41
CA PRO A 141 9.03 9.56 -6.18
C PRO A 141 7.50 9.73 -6.20
N ILE A 142 6.80 8.98 -5.38
CA ILE A 142 5.34 8.99 -5.26
C ILE A 142 4.90 9.59 -3.93
N ARG A 143 3.68 10.12 -3.90
CA ARG A 143 3.09 10.77 -2.73
C ARG A 143 1.98 9.94 -2.09
N ASP A 144 1.25 9.21 -2.90
CA ASP A 144 0.13 8.39 -2.45
C ASP A 144 0.06 7.03 -3.15
N VAL A 145 -0.82 6.19 -2.64
CA VAL A 145 -1.00 4.81 -3.14
C VAL A 145 -1.59 4.77 -4.55
N SER A 146 -2.37 5.77 -4.93
CA SER A 146 -3.00 5.79 -6.25
C SER A 146 -1.97 5.91 -7.36
N GLU A 147 -0.88 6.64 -7.11
CA GLU A 147 0.24 6.75 -8.04
C GLU A 147 0.93 5.39 -8.27
N LEU A 148 0.95 4.49 -7.27
CA LEU A 148 1.48 3.12 -7.43
C LEU A 148 0.72 2.32 -8.49
N TYR A 149 -0.59 2.52 -8.57
CA TYR A 149 -1.41 1.84 -9.56
C TYR A 149 -1.10 2.32 -10.97
N SER A 150 -0.86 3.62 -11.15
CA SER A 150 -0.55 4.22 -12.45
C SER A 150 0.76 3.70 -13.05
N LEU A 151 1.69 3.25 -12.21
CA LEU A 151 2.96 2.64 -12.63
C LEU A 151 2.79 1.20 -13.14
N GLN A 152 1.61 0.59 -12.95
CA GLN A 152 1.38 -0.79 -13.34
C GLN A 152 0.99 -0.89 -14.83
N SER A 153 1.49 -1.94 -15.49
CA SER A 153 1.19 -2.21 -16.89
C SER A 153 -0.31 -2.47 -17.11
N GLY A 154 -0.90 -1.76 -18.06
CA GLY A 154 -2.32 -1.88 -18.41
C GLY A 154 -3.27 -1.12 -17.47
N VAL A 155 -2.73 -0.22 -16.66
CA VAL A 155 -3.51 0.68 -15.81
C VAL A 155 -3.55 2.07 -16.42
N VAL A 156 -4.73 2.66 -16.43
CA VAL A 156 -4.97 4.05 -16.82
C VAL A 156 -5.65 4.76 -15.65
N GLN A 157 -4.95 5.74 -15.10
CA GLN A 157 -5.53 6.63 -14.10
C GLN A 157 -6.11 7.87 -14.82
N VAL A 158 -7.37 8.14 -14.59
CA VAL A 158 -8.05 9.30 -15.17
C VAL A 158 -8.16 10.38 -14.11
N HIS A 159 -7.41 11.44 -14.29
CA HIS A 159 -7.58 12.65 -13.48
C HIS A 159 -8.75 13.45 -14.04
N SER A 160 -9.83 13.58 -13.29
CA SER A 160 -11.14 14.07 -13.75
C SER A 160 -11.20 15.53 -14.19
N ARG A 161 -10.07 16.26 -14.21
CA ARG A 161 -9.99 17.69 -14.55
C ARG A 161 -10.51 18.07 -15.94
N LYS A 162 -10.75 17.10 -16.84
CA LYS A 162 -11.11 17.39 -18.26
C LYS A 162 -12.29 16.64 -18.79
N GLN A 163 -12.87 15.70 -18.06
CA GLN A 163 -14.03 14.96 -18.57
C GLN A 163 -15.29 15.29 -17.79
N ALA A 164 -16.32 15.49 -18.53
CA ALA A 164 -17.72 15.88 -18.32
C ALA A 164 -18.49 15.26 -17.13
N ILE A 165 -17.83 14.71 -16.13
CA ILE A 165 -18.45 14.37 -14.86
C ILE A 165 -17.87 15.36 -13.82
N PRO A 166 -18.53 16.51 -13.63
CA PRO A 166 -18.20 17.38 -12.52
C PRO A 166 -18.34 16.52 -11.28
N ASP A 167 -17.57 16.67 -10.26
CA ASP A 167 -17.76 16.07 -8.95
C ASP A 167 -16.94 14.84 -8.59
N HIS A 168 -16.25 14.10 -9.49
CA HIS A 168 -15.43 12.95 -9.05
C HIS A 168 -14.27 13.40 -8.14
N GLU A 169 -13.58 14.45 -8.55
CA GLU A 169 -12.50 15.02 -7.75
C GLU A 169 -13.02 15.74 -6.49
N GLU A 170 -14.17 16.44 -6.61
CA GLU A 170 -14.84 17.07 -5.46
C GLU A 170 -15.35 16.03 -4.45
N ARG A 171 -15.71 14.84 -4.92
CA ARG A 171 -16.10 13.70 -4.07
C ARG A 171 -14.91 12.89 -3.56
N GLY A 172 -13.70 13.26 -3.92
CA GLY A 172 -12.49 12.55 -3.57
C GLY A 172 -12.41 11.13 -4.16
N LEU A 173 -12.95 10.94 -5.35
CA LEU A 173 -12.89 9.68 -6.07
C LEU A 173 -11.75 9.69 -7.08
N GLU A 174 -11.07 8.57 -7.19
CA GLU A 174 -10.04 8.33 -8.17
C GLU A 174 -10.49 7.25 -9.15
N GLU A 175 -10.36 7.54 -10.43
CA GLU A 175 -10.70 6.58 -11.47
C GLU A 175 -9.44 5.85 -11.95
N VAL A 176 -9.34 4.59 -11.52
CA VAL A 176 -8.29 3.67 -11.96
C VAL A 176 -8.93 2.59 -12.83
N HIS A 177 -8.60 2.59 -14.09
CA HIS A 177 -9.08 1.62 -15.08
C HIS A 177 -7.99 0.58 -15.35
N VAL A 178 -8.33 -0.69 -15.25
CA VAL A 178 -7.39 -1.78 -15.46
C VAL A 178 -7.80 -2.60 -16.67
N ARG A 179 -6.94 -2.67 -17.69
CA ARG A 179 -7.14 -3.44 -18.92
C ARG A 179 -8.47 -3.16 -19.62
N GLY A 180 -8.94 -1.91 -19.57
CA GLY A 180 -10.18 -1.49 -20.18
C GLY A 180 -11.44 -1.76 -19.33
N GLY A 181 -11.29 -2.29 -18.12
CA GLY A 181 -12.37 -2.42 -17.15
C GLY A 181 -12.79 -1.09 -16.54
N ARG A 182 -13.91 -1.07 -15.86
CA ARG A 182 -14.41 0.12 -15.15
C ARG A 182 -13.69 0.29 -13.82
N SER A 183 -13.59 1.52 -13.33
CA SER A 183 -12.92 1.82 -12.06
C SER A 183 -13.52 1.08 -10.86
N GLY A 184 -14.82 0.86 -10.84
CA GLY A 184 -15.51 0.11 -9.78
C GLY A 184 -15.35 -1.41 -9.85
N GLU A 185 -14.70 -1.97 -10.87
CA GLU A 185 -14.49 -3.41 -11.06
C GLU A 185 -13.19 -3.91 -10.43
N THR A 186 -12.37 -3.03 -9.88
CA THR A 186 -11.18 -3.37 -9.11
C THR A 186 -11.55 -3.53 -7.64
N ALA A 187 -11.16 -4.67 -7.06
CA ALA A 187 -11.29 -4.90 -5.62
C ALA A 187 -10.10 -4.31 -4.87
N TYR A 188 -10.36 -3.40 -3.96
CA TYR A 188 -9.36 -2.79 -3.08
C TYR A 188 -9.50 -3.35 -1.68
N MET A 189 -8.39 -3.77 -1.10
CA MET A 189 -8.33 -4.34 0.25
C MET A 189 -7.17 -3.77 1.05
N ILE A 190 -7.36 -3.66 2.36
CA ILE A 190 -6.30 -3.42 3.34
C ILE A 190 -6.34 -4.56 4.35
N ASP A 191 -5.22 -5.26 4.52
CA ASP A 191 -5.10 -6.46 5.37
C ASP A 191 -6.23 -7.49 5.12
N GLY A 192 -6.62 -7.69 3.85
CA GLY A 192 -7.68 -8.62 3.43
C GLY A 192 -9.11 -8.11 3.60
N MET A 193 -9.31 -6.90 4.13
CA MET A 193 -10.64 -6.30 4.26
C MET A 193 -10.96 -5.44 3.04
N TYR A 194 -12.11 -5.66 2.42
CA TYR A 194 -12.57 -4.85 1.30
C TYR A 194 -12.81 -3.40 1.70
N ILE A 195 -12.24 -2.48 0.92
CA ILE A 195 -12.41 -1.04 1.09
C ILE A 195 -12.80 -0.48 -0.26
N ARG A 196 -14.00 0.06 -0.33
CA ARG A 196 -14.48 0.78 -1.51
C ARG A 196 -15.57 1.76 -1.13
N ASN A 197 -15.76 2.75 -1.95
CA ASN A 197 -16.93 3.60 -1.83
C ASN A 197 -18.19 2.79 -2.15
N PRO A 198 -19.17 2.68 -1.22
CA PRO A 198 -20.35 1.82 -1.39
C PRO A 198 -21.27 2.29 -2.51
N ILE A 199 -21.18 3.55 -2.94
CA ILE A 199 -22.05 4.14 -3.96
C ILE A 199 -21.44 4.03 -5.35
N PHE A 200 -20.13 4.33 -5.49
CA PHE A 200 -19.47 4.45 -6.78
C PHE A 200 -18.50 3.31 -7.09
N GLY A 201 -18.22 2.47 -6.11
CA GLY A 201 -17.26 1.35 -6.27
C GLY A 201 -15.84 1.87 -6.20
N GLY A 202 -14.97 2.23 -6.53
CA GLY A 202 -13.60 2.72 -6.55
C GLY A 202 -13.03 3.12 -5.18
N ILE A 203 -11.85 3.63 -5.21
CA ILE A 203 -11.19 4.28 -4.07
C ILE A 203 -11.32 5.79 -4.18
N GLY A 204 -11.16 6.47 -3.07
CA GLY A 204 -11.13 7.92 -3.01
C GLY A 204 -10.23 8.39 -1.89
N THR A 205 -10.15 9.69 -1.67
CA THR A 205 -9.32 10.28 -0.61
C THR A 205 -9.61 9.68 0.76
N GLY A 206 -10.85 9.32 1.05
CA GLY A 206 -11.24 8.67 2.31
C GLY A 206 -10.79 7.21 2.47
N THR A 207 -10.16 6.61 1.46
CA THR A 207 -9.64 5.23 1.47
C THR A 207 -8.14 5.16 1.25
N GLN A 208 -7.47 6.29 1.13
CA GLN A 208 -6.01 6.36 1.01
C GLN A 208 -5.32 6.13 2.34
N LEU A 209 -4.20 5.46 2.29
CA LEU A 209 -3.35 5.17 3.43
C LEU A 209 -1.97 5.78 3.15
N ASN A 210 -1.33 6.39 4.16
CA ASN A 210 0.01 6.93 3.97
C ASN A 210 1.02 5.83 3.61
N LEU A 211 2.01 6.17 2.79
CA LEU A 211 2.98 5.20 2.25
C LEU A 211 3.79 4.50 3.35
N PHE A 212 4.06 5.17 4.47
CA PHE A 212 4.79 4.57 5.59
C PHE A 212 3.95 3.60 6.43
N ALA A 213 2.63 3.54 6.21
CA ALA A 213 1.79 2.50 6.77
C ALA A 213 1.84 1.20 5.97
N ILE A 214 2.36 1.25 4.73
CA ILE A 214 2.35 0.13 3.81
C ILE A 214 3.63 -0.68 3.97
N ARG A 215 3.47 -1.99 4.10
CA ARG A 215 4.55 -2.96 4.07
C ARG A 215 4.77 -3.52 2.67
N GLU A 216 3.68 -3.91 2.03
CA GLU A 216 3.69 -4.41 0.66
C GLU A 216 2.32 -4.21 0.01
N LEU A 217 2.33 -4.09 -1.30
CA LEU A 217 1.14 -4.03 -2.13
C LEU A 217 1.13 -5.25 -3.05
N ASP A 218 0.08 -6.04 -2.96
CA ASP A 218 -0.21 -7.12 -3.88
C ASP A 218 -1.14 -6.65 -4.98
N TRP A 219 -0.66 -6.73 -6.20
CA TRP A 219 -1.39 -6.33 -7.40
C TRP A 219 -1.63 -7.51 -8.34
N GLN A 220 -2.90 -7.80 -8.65
CA GLN A 220 -3.30 -8.88 -9.54
C GLN A 220 -4.21 -8.35 -10.66
N PRO A 221 -3.66 -8.01 -11.83
CA PRO A 221 -4.44 -7.52 -12.97
C PRO A 221 -5.05 -8.69 -13.76
N GLY A 222 -6.14 -9.25 -13.27
CA GLY A 222 -6.84 -10.40 -13.86
C GLY A 222 -6.26 -11.76 -13.47
N GLY A 223 -7.01 -12.83 -13.72
CA GLY A 223 -6.61 -14.21 -13.42
C GLY A 223 -6.60 -14.54 -11.92
N PHE A 224 -7.38 -13.84 -11.12
CA PHE A 224 -7.51 -14.08 -9.68
C PHE A 224 -8.46 -15.23 -9.36
N ASN A 225 -8.32 -15.79 -8.16
CA ASN A 225 -9.12 -16.92 -7.70
C ASN A 225 -10.58 -16.52 -7.42
N ALA A 226 -11.48 -17.52 -7.41
CA ALA A 226 -12.91 -17.33 -7.17
C ALA A 226 -13.26 -16.84 -5.75
N GLU A 227 -12.32 -16.82 -4.82
CA GLU A 227 -12.47 -16.24 -3.48
C GLU A 227 -12.72 -14.73 -3.50
N TYR A 228 -12.31 -14.05 -4.56
CA TYR A 228 -12.49 -12.62 -4.76
C TYR A 228 -13.79 -12.35 -5.54
N GLY A 229 -14.93 -12.35 -4.84
CA GLY A 229 -16.25 -12.34 -5.48
C GLY A 229 -16.63 -11.05 -6.20
N ASP A 230 -16.12 -9.89 -5.80
CA ASP A 230 -16.52 -8.58 -6.33
C ASP A 230 -15.51 -7.96 -7.30
N ALA A 231 -14.49 -8.71 -7.72
CA ALA A 231 -13.46 -8.26 -8.65
C ALA A 231 -13.76 -8.75 -10.07
N MET A 232 -13.68 -7.85 -11.06
CA MET A 232 -13.77 -8.19 -12.48
C MET A 232 -12.51 -7.82 -13.25
N SER A 233 -11.82 -6.75 -12.86
CA SER A 233 -10.65 -6.21 -13.58
C SER A 233 -9.34 -6.47 -12.87
N ALA A 234 -9.26 -6.18 -11.57
CA ALA A 234 -8.05 -6.36 -10.78
C ALA A 234 -8.34 -6.51 -9.29
N ILE A 235 -7.32 -6.96 -8.56
CA ILE A 235 -7.28 -6.97 -7.10
C ILE A 235 -6.06 -6.19 -6.65
N SER A 236 -6.28 -5.30 -5.69
CA SER A 236 -5.25 -4.60 -4.93
C SER A 236 -5.41 -4.94 -3.46
N ASN A 237 -4.41 -5.55 -2.86
CA ASN A 237 -4.40 -5.81 -1.42
C ASN A 237 -3.17 -5.16 -0.80
N ILE A 238 -3.39 -4.18 0.07
CA ILE A 238 -2.36 -3.47 0.81
C ILE A 238 -2.17 -4.19 2.14
N HIS A 239 -0.95 -4.59 2.41
CA HIS A 239 -0.57 -5.14 3.70
C HIS A 239 0.09 -4.06 4.54
N THR A 240 -0.46 -3.81 5.72
CA THR A 240 0.04 -2.74 6.57
C THR A 240 1.25 -3.15 7.39
N LYS A 241 2.15 -2.19 7.65
CA LYS A 241 3.33 -2.39 8.49
C LYS A 241 2.94 -2.78 9.91
N SER A 242 3.70 -3.72 10.47
CA SER A 242 3.72 -4.05 11.89
C SER A 242 5.11 -3.76 12.43
N GLY A 243 5.24 -3.43 13.70
CA GLY A 243 6.54 -3.18 14.31
C GLY A 243 7.48 -4.38 14.18
N GLY A 244 8.74 -4.11 13.86
CA GLY A 244 9.81 -5.10 13.85
C GLY A 244 10.26 -5.54 15.26
N GLU A 245 11.31 -6.35 15.35
CA GLU A 245 11.94 -6.69 16.65
C GLU A 245 12.69 -5.52 17.23
N LYS A 246 13.36 -4.77 16.38
CA LYS A 246 14.11 -3.56 16.73
C LYS A 246 13.27 -2.33 16.40
N PHE A 247 13.51 -1.26 17.15
CA PHE A 247 12.93 0.04 16.83
C PHE A 247 13.49 0.54 15.50
N SER A 248 12.59 0.98 14.63
CA SER A 248 12.91 1.61 13.34
C SER A 248 12.06 2.86 13.14
N TYR A 249 12.57 3.81 12.38
CA TYR A 249 11.84 5.01 12.00
C TYR A 249 12.23 5.44 10.59
N ASN A 250 11.25 6.07 9.91
CA ASN A 250 11.41 6.68 8.59
C ASN A 250 10.86 8.10 8.67
N PHE A 251 11.54 9.04 8.03
CA PHE A 251 11.11 10.43 7.93
C PHE A 251 11.36 10.93 6.52
N LYS A 252 10.35 11.57 5.92
CA LYS A 252 10.43 12.20 4.59
C LYS A 252 9.86 13.60 4.69
N TYR A 253 10.57 14.57 4.13
CA TYR A 253 10.10 15.94 3.98
C TYR A 253 10.29 16.39 2.54
N GLU A 254 9.21 16.82 1.92
CA GLU A 254 9.19 17.35 0.57
C GLU A 254 8.67 18.78 0.62
N THR A 255 9.31 19.67 -0.12
CA THR A 255 8.94 21.09 -0.12
C THR A 255 9.25 21.76 -1.46
N SER A 256 8.39 22.72 -1.84
CA SER A 256 8.64 23.62 -2.97
C SER A 256 9.46 24.86 -2.59
N MET A 257 9.84 25.04 -1.32
CA MET A 257 10.55 26.24 -0.85
C MET A 257 11.89 26.46 -1.55
N LEU A 258 12.59 25.40 -1.95
CA LEU A 258 13.86 25.55 -2.66
C LEU A 258 13.65 26.15 -4.05
N GLY A 259 12.66 25.72 -4.80
CA GLY A 259 12.31 26.29 -6.10
C GLY A 259 11.87 27.74 -5.95
N ALA A 260 11.04 28.06 -4.96
CA ALA A 260 10.63 29.42 -4.64
C ALA A 260 11.84 30.32 -4.31
N ALA A 261 12.78 29.84 -3.50
CA ALA A 261 14.02 30.56 -3.16
C ALA A 261 14.94 30.77 -4.38
N MET A 262 14.85 29.92 -5.38
CA MET A 262 15.56 30.04 -6.67
C MET A 262 14.82 30.95 -7.67
N GLY A 263 13.68 31.53 -7.30
CA GLY A 263 12.90 32.44 -8.12
C GLY A 263 11.79 31.80 -8.96
N SER A 264 11.43 30.54 -8.68
CA SER A 264 10.27 29.91 -9.30
C SER A 264 8.98 30.46 -8.72
N GLU A 265 8.24 31.24 -9.51
CA GLU A 265 6.92 31.77 -9.13
C GLU A 265 5.89 30.64 -8.92
N TYR A 266 5.97 29.58 -9.72
CA TYR A 266 5.14 28.38 -9.58
C TYR A 266 5.30 27.76 -8.18
N ASP A 267 6.54 27.55 -7.75
CA ASP A 267 6.84 26.89 -6.48
C ASP A 267 6.44 27.75 -5.27
N ASP A 268 6.60 29.08 -5.36
CA ASP A 268 6.16 30.01 -4.31
C ASP A 268 4.63 30.01 -4.18
N LEU A 269 3.91 30.06 -5.29
CA LEU A 269 2.45 29.99 -5.30
C LEU A 269 1.94 28.63 -4.84
N ARG A 270 2.60 27.54 -5.23
CA ARG A 270 2.27 26.19 -4.76
C ARG A 270 2.45 26.08 -3.25
N GLY A 271 3.56 26.56 -2.73
CA GLY A 271 3.90 26.60 -1.30
C GLY A 271 3.73 25.26 -0.62
N ALA A 272 4.16 24.18 -1.29
CA ALA A 272 3.95 22.81 -0.83
C ALA A 272 4.92 22.43 0.28
N ASN A 273 4.39 21.81 1.33
CA ASN A 273 5.15 21.19 2.40
C ASN A 273 4.49 19.88 2.80
N ASP A 274 5.19 18.77 2.58
CA ASP A 274 4.72 17.41 2.88
C ASP A 274 5.66 16.78 3.90
N TYR A 275 5.10 16.37 5.04
CA TYR A 275 5.81 15.72 6.13
C TYR A 275 5.28 14.30 6.26
N SER A 276 6.15 13.31 6.21
CA SER A 276 5.79 11.92 6.46
C SER A 276 6.70 11.34 7.52
N LEU A 277 6.12 10.65 8.48
CA LEU A 277 6.81 10.01 9.59
C LEU A 277 6.26 8.62 9.81
N GLY A 278 7.14 7.65 10.02
CA GLY A 278 6.77 6.31 10.45
C GLY A 278 7.76 5.80 11.48
N PHE A 279 7.28 5.17 12.53
CA PHE A 279 8.15 4.55 13.53
C PHE A 279 7.45 3.37 14.23
N GLY A 280 8.25 2.43 14.69
CA GLY A 280 7.73 1.28 15.40
C GLY A 280 8.79 0.28 15.81
N GLY A 281 8.35 -0.77 16.49
CA GLY A 281 9.22 -1.83 17.00
C GLY A 281 8.51 -2.68 18.03
N SER A 282 9.28 -3.47 18.79
CA SER A 282 8.76 -4.19 19.94
C SER A 282 8.78 -3.30 21.19
N PHE A 283 7.84 -3.55 22.11
CA PHE A 283 7.89 -2.89 23.42
C PHE A 283 9.12 -3.32 24.21
N PRO A 284 9.83 -2.40 24.85
CA PRO A 284 10.98 -2.73 25.69
C PRO A 284 10.61 -3.77 26.76
N GLY A 285 11.34 -4.90 26.79
CA GLY A 285 11.10 -5.99 27.72
C GLY A 285 9.94 -6.93 27.37
N TYR A 286 9.19 -6.67 26.28
CA TYR A 286 8.07 -7.52 25.86
C TYR A 286 7.98 -7.69 24.34
N GLN A 287 8.87 -8.52 23.78
CA GLN A 287 9.01 -8.73 22.32
C GLN A 287 7.74 -9.27 21.62
N LYS A 288 6.83 -9.86 22.38
CA LYS A 288 5.55 -10.39 21.84
C LYS A 288 4.53 -9.30 21.49
N LEU A 289 4.75 -8.08 21.98
CA LEU A 289 3.92 -6.92 21.69
C LEU A 289 4.72 -5.95 20.82
N ARG A 290 4.20 -5.67 19.63
CA ARG A 290 4.84 -4.81 18.64
C ARG A 290 3.89 -3.70 18.24
N TYR A 291 4.42 -2.56 17.86
CA TYR A 291 3.63 -1.43 17.40
C TYR A 291 4.25 -0.78 16.18
N TRP A 292 3.41 -0.19 15.37
CA TRP A 292 3.78 0.69 14.28
C TRP A 292 2.86 1.90 14.27
N VAL A 293 3.43 3.09 14.13
CA VAL A 293 2.68 4.35 13.99
C VAL A 293 3.28 5.08 12.80
N SER A 294 2.41 5.57 11.92
CA SER A 294 2.84 6.41 10.81
C SER A 294 1.82 7.52 10.57
N GLY A 295 2.26 8.59 9.94
CA GLY A 295 1.40 9.70 9.57
C GLY A 295 2.01 10.54 8.48
N GLN A 296 1.14 11.24 7.77
CA GLN A 296 1.47 12.20 6.75
C GLN A 296 0.69 13.49 7.01
N TYR A 297 1.35 14.61 6.83
CA TYR A 297 0.74 15.93 6.88
C TYR A 297 1.17 16.71 5.65
N SER A 298 0.20 17.19 4.88
CA SER A 298 0.41 17.97 3.67
C SER A 298 -0.21 19.34 3.83
N ASP A 299 0.56 20.38 3.57
CA ASP A 299 0.11 21.77 3.61
C ASP A 299 0.56 22.50 2.34
N HIS A 300 -0.41 22.86 1.49
CA HIS A 300 -0.16 23.55 0.23
C HIS A 300 -0.94 24.85 0.20
N LYS A 301 -0.26 25.98 -0.06
CA LYS A 301 -0.91 27.29 -0.19
C LYS A 301 -1.92 27.31 -1.32
N SER A 302 -1.61 26.64 -2.43
CA SER A 302 -2.52 26.51 -3.56
C SER A 302 -2.70 25.04 -3.96
N TYR A 303 -3.96 24.63 -4.15
CA TYR A 303 -4.29 23.31 -4.68
C TYR A 303 -3.83 23.14 -6.13
N SER A 304 -4.02 24.19 -6.94
CA SER A 304 -3.59 24.23 -8.33
C SER A 304 -2.90 25.56 -8.64
N VAL A 305 -1.87 25.48 -9.47
CA VAL A 305 -1.19 26.67 -10.03
C VAL A 305 -1.29 26.58 -11.55
N TYR A 306 -1.82 27.61 -12.17
CA TYR A 306 -1.97 27.71 -13.62
C TYR A 306 -1.14 28.87 -14.14
N GLU A 307 -0.54 28.67 -15.29
CA GLU A 307 0.07 29.71 -16.10
C GLU A 307 -0.97 30.23 -17.10
N TYR A 308 -1.12 31.53 -17.21
CA TYR A 308 -2.03 32.16 -18.12
C TYR A 308 -1.25 33.06 -19.05
N ASP A 309 -1.65 33.03 -20.32
CA ASP A 309 -1.35 34.12 -21.27
C ASP A 309 -2.27 35.31 -21.01
N ASP A 310 -1.92 36.47 -21.54
CA ASP A 310 -2.84 37.64 -21.54
C ASP A 310 -4.12 37.26 -22.26
N ILE A 311 -5.25 37.31 -21.56
CA ILE A 311 -6.57 37.05 -22.11
C ILE A 311 -7.38 38.32 -22.03
N SER A 312 -7.71 38.89 -23.18
CA SER A 312 -8.65 40.00 -23.33
C SER A 312 -9.97 39.47 -23.93
N PHE A 313 -11.08 39.75 -23.28
CA PHE A 313 -12.41 39.36 -23.78
C PHE A 313 -12.98 40.40 -24.76
N ILE A 314 -12.29 41.50 -24.97
CA ILE A 314 -12.78 42.66 -25.76
C ILE A 314 -12.28 42.63 -27.22
N GLU A 315 -11.14 41.99 -27.49
CA GLU A 315 -10.48 42.05 -28.80
C GLU A 315 -11.26 41.43 -29.98
N ASN A 316 -12.34 40.68 -29.74
CA ASN A 316 -13.03 39.91 -30.75
C ASN A 316 -14.50 40.33 -31.00
N ASP A 317 -14.93 41.55 -30.61
CA ASP A 317 -16.23 42.04 -30.99
C ASP A 317 -16.12 43.07 -32.16
N PRO A 318 -16.22 42.60 -33.43
CA PRO A 318 -16.08 43.48 -34.60
C PRO A 318 -17.22 44.50 -34.75
N GLY A 319 -18.22 44.50 -33.87
CA GLY A 319 -19.39 45.35 -33.94
C GLY A 319 -19.38 46.54 -32.95
N ASN A 320 -18.48 46.60 -32.04
CA ASN A 320 -18.51 47.60 -30.98
C ASN A 320 -17.34 48.60 -31.08
N VAL A 321 -17.57 49.65 -31.80
CA VAL A 321 -16.58 50.71 -32.10
C VAL A 321 -16.61 51.81 -31.01
N THR A 322 -16.45 51.47 -29.78
CA THR A 322 -16.23 52.49 -28.76
C THR A 322 -14.87 52.23 -28.09
N ASN A 323 -14.09 53.32 -27.97
CA ASN A 323 -12.76 53.37 -27.38
C ASN A 323 -12.68 52.62 -26.03
N TYR A 324 -12.38 51.34 -26.08
CA TYR A 324 -12.18 50.52 -24.91
C TYR A 324 -10.71 50.50 -24.43
N GLU A 325 -9.86 51.35 -25.00
CA GLU A 325 -8.42 51.40 -24.67
C GLU A 325 -8.08 51.58 -23.18
N ASN A 326 -9.09 51.91 -22.35
CA ASN A 326 -8.90 52.12 -20.92
C ASN A 326 -9.89 51.31 -20.02
N LEU A 327 -10.71 50.45 -20.59
CA LEU A 327 -11.63 49.65 -19.81
C LEU A 327 -11.00 48.28 -19.54
N VAL A 328 -10.48 48.08 -18.34
CA VAL A 328 -10.09 46.75 -17.85
C VAL A 328 -11.37 45.98 -17.65
N HIS A 329 -11.62 45.00 -18.55
CA HIS A 329 -12.73 44.09 -18.38
C HIS A 329 -12.52 43.27 -17.12
N PRO A 330 -13.52 43.05 -16.23
CA PRO A 330 -13.33 42.32 -14.97
C PRO A 330 -12.89 40.85 -15.15
N PHE A 331 -13.00 40.32 -16.37
CA PHE A 331 -12.58 38.99 -16.72
C PHE A 331 -11.23 38.91 -17.45
N ASP A 332 -10.63 40.06 -17.77
CA ASP A 332 -9.31 40.06 -18.38
C ASP A 332 -8.28 39.50 -17.43
N LYS A 333 -7.48 38.58 -17.93
CA LYS A 333 -6.39 37.96 -17.19
C LYS A 333 -5.08 38.41 -17.76
N LYS A 334 -4.18 38.83 -16.87
CA LYS A 334 -2.79 39.12 -17.23
C LYS A 334 -1.98 37.86 -17.26
N ALA A 335 -0.99 37.77 -18.15
CA ALA A 335 -0.01 36.69 -18.21
C ALA A 335 0.65 36.47 -16.86
N GLY A 336 1.06 35.23 -16.64
CA GLY A 336 1.78 34.77 -15.46
C GLY A 336 1.05 33.70 -14.65
N PHE A 337 1.67 33.31 -13.57
CA PHE A 337 1.15 32.24 -12.70
C PHE A 337 0.06 32.77 -11.75
N ARG A 338 -0.91 31.91 -11.47
CA ARG A 338 -1.96 32.13 -10.47
C ARG A 338 -2.20 30.86 -9.67
N GLY A 339 -2.17 30.99 -8.34
CA GLY A 339 -2.52 29.94 -7.42
C GLY A 339 -3.99 29.99 -7.02
N PHE A 340 -4.64 28.85 -6.96
CA PHE A 340 -6.04 28.70 -6.61
C PHE A 340 -6.26 27.57 -5.62
N GLY A 341 -7.25 27.79 -4.75
CA GLY A 341 -7.60 26.81 -3.73
C GLY A 341 -6.55 26.72 -2.62
N PHE A 342 -6.62 25.65 -1.88
CA PHE A 342 -5.62 25.25 -0.88
C PHE A 342 -5.76 23.76 -0.58
N GLU A 343 -4.77 23.16 0.05
CA GLU A 343 -4.82 21.78 0.53
C GLU A 343 -4.16 21.69 1.90
N ASN A 344 -4.90 21.12 2.85
CA ASN A 344 -4.39 20.81 4.18
C ASN A 344 -4.95 19.44 4.57
N THR A 345 -4.13 18.43 4.51
CA THR A 345 -4.54 17.05 4.76
C THR A 345 -3.64 16.43 5.80
N TRP A 346 -4.19 15.55 6.62
CA TRP A 346 -3.40 14.72 7.49
C TRP A 346 -3.99 13.31 7.57
N ASP A 347 -3.11 12.36 7.68
CA ASP A 347 -3.38 10.94 7.81
C ASP A 347 -2.57 10.38 8.97
N ILE A 348 -3.19 9.58 9.80
CA ILE A 348 -2.53 8.86 10.90
C ILE A 348 -2.96 7.41 10.87
N PHE A 349 -2.00 6.51 10.88
CA PHE A 349 -2.19 5.08 11.01
C PHE A 349 -1.46 4.56 12.24
N GLY A 350 -2.09 3.64 12.98
CA GLY A 350 -1.48 2.94 14.11
C GLY A 350 -1.87 1.47 14.10
N LYS A 351 -0.90 0.57 14.31
CA LYS A 351 -1.12 -0.88 14.43
C LYS A 351 -0.41 -1.42 15.66
N LEU A 352 -1.15 -2.20 16.44
CA LEU A 352 -0.65 -2.94 17.57
C LEU A 352 -0.79 -4.43 17.28
N SER A 353 0.31 -5.16 17.36
CA SER A 353 0.36 -6.61 17.10
C SER A 353 0.82 -7.35 18.33
N TYR A 354 0.00 -8.27 18.81
CA TYR A 354 0.27 -9.08 19.98
C TYR A 354 0.27 -10.56 19.64
N ASN A 355 1.40 -11.22 19.83
CA ASN A 355 1.63 -12.63 19.55
C ASN A 355 1.87 -13.41 20.87
N PRO A 356 0.82 -13.71 21.67
CA PRO A 356 0.99 -14.42 22.95
C PRO A 356 1.57 -15.82 22.76
N THR A 357 1.19 -16.51 21.69
CA THR A 357 1.67 -17.84 21.33
C THR A 357 1.90 -17.91 19.82
N ASN A 358 2.63 -18.92 19.35
CA ASN A 358 2.85 -19.15 17.91
C ASN A 358 1.56 -19.49 17.11
N LYS A 359 0.45 -19.75 17.83
CA LYS A 359 -0.85 -20.10 17.22
C LYS A 359 -1.88 -18.98 17.30
N LEU A 360 -1.59 -17.90 18.04
CA LEU A 360 -2.53 -16.82 18.24
C LEU A 360 -1.83 -15.48 17.98
N ARG A 361 -2.35 -14.72 17.04
CA ARG A 361 -1.98 -13.34 16.77
C ARG A 361 -3.21 -12.46 16.89
N VAL A 362 -3.05 -11.33 17.55
CA VAL A 362 -4.08 -10.31 17.67
C VAL A 362 -3.51 -9.02 17.10
N ASN A 363 -4.13 -8.50 16.06
CA ASN A 363 -3.80 -7.21 15.47
C ASN A 363 -4.95 -6.24 15.72
N VAL A 364 -4.60 -5.04 16.17
CA VAL A 364 -5.53 -3.93 16.30
C VAL A 364 -4.93 -2.77 15.50
N SER A 365 -5.66 -2.29 14.50
CA SER A 365 -5.27 -1.14 13.71
C SER A 365 -6.28 -0.03 13.83
N TYR A 366 -5.78 1.20 13.83
CA TYR A 366 -6.56 2.42 13.81
C TYR A 366 -6.04 3.30 12.69
N TRP A 367 -6.95 3.89 11.97
CA TRP A 367 -6.65 4.80 10.88
C TRP A 367 -7.60 5.98 10.90
N SER A 368 -7.06 7.17 10.66
CA SER A 368 -7.82 8.41 10.61
C SER A 368 -7.22 9.33 9.57
N LEU A 369 -8.08 9.84 8.71
CA LEU A 369 -7.76 10.78 7.66
C LEU A 369 -8.60 12.04 7.83
N SER A 370 -8.01 13.20 7.62
CA SER A 370 -8.70 14.47 7.45
C SER A 370 -8.24 15.14 6.17
N ASP A 371 -9.19 15.45 5.32
CA ASP A 371 -8.96 16.12 4.05
C ASP A 371 -9.70 17.47 4.06
N HIS A 372 -8.93 18.55 4.13
CA HIS A 372 -9.44 19.91 4.10
C HIS A 372 -8.80 20.66 2.93
N ARG A 373 -9.49 20.64 1.82
CA ARG A 373 -9.01 21.26 0.57
C ARG A 373 -10.10 22.05 -0.12
N LYS A 374 -9.68 23.06 -0.86
CA LYS A 374 -10.53 23.81 -1.76
C LYS A 374 -10.03 23.60 -3.18
N ILE A 375 -10.82 22.89 -3.97
CA ILE A 375 -10.54 22.64 -5.37
C ILE A 375 -11.00 23.85 -6.19
N PHE A 376 -10.17 24.30 -7.11
CA PHE A 376 -10.54 25.32 -8.06
C PHE A 376 -11.00 24.70 -9.36
N ASN A 377 -12.23 25.02 -9.75
CA ASN A 377 -12.78 24.65 -11.04
C ASN A 377 -12.91 25.91 -11.91
N PRO A 378 -12.15 26.03 -13.02
CA PRO A 378 -12.20 27.18 -13.91
C PRO A 378 -13.60 27.49 -14.45
N SER A 379 -14.39 26.46 -14.74
CA SER A 379 -15.76 26.62 -15.24
C SER A 379 -16.69 27.25 -14.19
N THR A 380 -16.60 26.79 -12.94
CA THR A 380 -17.39 27.37 -11.83
C THR A 380 -17.03 28.83 -11.60
N PHE A 381 -15.75 29.19 -11.73
CA PHE A 381 -15.28 30.55 -11.61
C PHE A 381 -15.88 31.48 -12.69
N LEU A 382 -15.93 31.01 -13.92
CA LEU A 382 -16.55 31.74 -15.03
C LEU A 382 -18.07 31.93 -14.81
N TYR A 383 -18.77 30.85 -14.42
CA TYR A 383 -20.21 30.94 -14.15
C TYR A 383 -20.56 31.81 -12.94
N TRP A 384 -19.76 31.74 -11.88
CA TRP A 384 -19.98 32.56 -10.70
C TRP A 384 -19.88 34.05 -11.02
N ASN A 385 -18.89 34.44 -11.81
CA ASN A 385 -18.72 35.86 -12.20
C ASN A 385 -19.79 36.32 -13.19
N LEU A 386 -20.31 35.45 -14.05
CA LEU A 386 -21.40 35.77 -14.97
C LEU A 386 -22.77 35.86 -14.26
N GLY A 387 -22.93 35.20 -13.12
CA GLY A 387 -24.18 35.19 -12.35
C GLY A 387 -24.33 36.31 -11.34
N GLN A 388 -23.32 37.17 -11.17
CA GLN A 388 -23.35 38.32 -10.24
C GLN A 388 -23.54 39.68 -10.90
N ASN A 389 -23.74 39.73 -12.20
CA ASN A 389 -24.03 40.97 -12.95
C ASN A 389 -25.50 41.10 -13.29
#